data_d49b35d3f15a84a87839eef10a64ced8
#
_entry.id   d49b35d3f15a84a87839eef10a64ced8
#
_cell.length_a   1.000
_cell.length_b   1.000
_cell.length_c   1.000
_cell.angle_alpha   90.00
_cell.angle_beta   90.00
_cell.angle_gamma   90.00
#
_symmetry.space_group_name_H-M   'P 1'
#
loop_
_entity.id
_entity.type
_entity.pdbx_description
1 polymer ?
#
loop_
_entity_poly.entity_id
_entity_poly.type
_entity_poly.pdbx_seq_one_letter_code
_entity_poly.pdbx_strand_id
1 'polypeptide(L)'
;DWSDPRTSNGDDINGGMSKKYYEYNKMVWANQVSYKISIARDHHIDALVGYEIDDQYRDYLSGYATNFATHDKNQISNGMKTESVGGNDTRTRMVSYLTRLNYDYKNKYYLGGSFRTDGSSRFQRDNRWGSFWSISGAWRIIEEEFMSPTKDWLTDLKIRASYGVNGTLPSDYFGYMGLSSLTNGYLEQPGIIQSQLRNDDLQWETNYNLNLGLDFALWNRINAVSYTHLRAHE
;
A
#
# COMPACT_ATOMS: atom_id res chain seq x y z
N ASP A 1 13.29 -23.30 -12.57
CA ASP A 1 13.98 -23.15 -13.89
C ASP A 1 14.91 -24.33 -14.09
N TRP A 2 14.84 -24.93 -15.29
CA TRP A 2 15.71 -26.04 -15.73
C TRP A 2 16.60 -25.57 -16.89
N SER A 3 17.90 -25.81 -16.78
CA SER A 3 18.86 -25.65 -17.86
C SER A 3 19.30 -27.01 -18.36
N ASP A 4 18.85 -27.36 -19.57
CA ASP A 4 19.13 -28.68 -20.18
C ASP A 4 20.61 -28.77 -20.56
N PRO A 5 21.33 -29.85 -20.21
CA PRO A 5 22.74 -30.04 -20.53
C PRO A 5 23.04 -30.06 -22.04
N ARG A 6 22.01 -30.22 -22.89
CA ARG A 6 22.13 -30.19 -24.36
C ARG A 6 22.03 -28.80 -24.96
N THR A 7 21.81 -27.78 -24.13
CA THR A 7 21.73 -26.37 -24.55
C THR A 7 22.98 -25.61 -24.17
N SER A 8 23.28 -24.52 -24.87
CA SER A 8 24.44 -23.66 -24.59
C SER A 8 24.48 -23.12 -23.15
N ASN A 9 23.34 -23.03 -22.48
CA ASN A 9 23.24 -22.53 -21.09
C ASN A 9 23.40 -23.63 -20.04
N GLY A 10 23.34 -24.90 -20.45
CA GLY A 10 23.38 -26.05 -19.55
C GLY A 10 24.58 -26.97 -19.78
N ASP A 11 25.29 -26.86 -20.91
CA ASP A 11 26.40 -27.74 -21.27
C ASP A 11 27.56 -27.62 -20.31
N ASP A 12 28.04 -26.41 -20.02
CA ASP A 12 29.16 -26.14 -19.13
C ASP A 12 28.99 -26.66 -17.70
N ILE A 13 27.72 -26.79 -17.25
CA ILE A 13 27.35 -27.20 -15.90
C ILE A 13 26.72 -28.59 -15.85
N ASN A 14 26.69 -29.30 -17.01
CA ASN A 14 26.01 -30.57 -17.17
C ASN A 14 24.58 -30.59 -16.61
N GLY A 15 23.80 -29.56 -16.98
CA GLY A 15 22.45 -29.32 -16.51
C GLY A 15 22.35 -28.60 -15.17
N GLY A 16 21.35 -27.76 -15.04
CA GLY A 16 21.09 -27.00 -13.82
C GLY A 16 19.62 -26.91 -13.47
N MET A 17 19.27 -27.08 -12.20
CA MET A 17 17.93 -26.92 -11.68
C MET A 17 17.89 -25.91 -10.55
N SER A 18 17.10 -24.86 -10.74
CA SER A 18 16.73 -23.92 -9.70
C SER A 18 15.27 -24.12 -9.30
N LYS A 19 15.02 -24.29 -8.01
CA LYS A 19 13.67 -24.27 -7.41
C LYS A 19 13.58 -23.16 -6.39
N LYS A 20 12.46 -22.43 -6.45
CA LYS A 20 12.12 -21.38 -5.49
C LYS A 20 10.73 -21.64 -4.96
N TYR A 21 10.59 -21.54 -3.67
CA TYR A 21 9.31 -21.62 -2.96
C TYR A 21 9.07 -20.28 -2.28
N TYR A 22 7.86 -19.76 -2.44
CA TYR A 22 7.40 -18.56 -1.77
C TYR A 22 6.10 -18.88 -1.05
N GLU A 23 6.05 -18.55 0.21
CA GLU A 23 4.83 -18.57 1.01
C GLU A 23 4.50 -17.14 1.43
N TYR A 24 3.27 -16.74 1.24
CA TYR A 24 2.77 -15.44 1.65
C TYR A 24 1.47 -15.60 2.39
N ASN A 25 1.50 -15.33 3.68
CA ASN A 25 0.36 -15.34 4.57
C ASN A 25 0.03 -13.92 5.01
N LYS A 26 -1.18 -13.48 4.71
CA LYS A 26 -1.71 -12.18 5.15
C LYS A 26 -2.98 -12.38 5.93
N MET A 27 -3.00 -11.88 7.17
CA MET A 27 -4.18 -11.84 8.01
C MET A 27 -4.54 -10.37 8.27
N VAL A 28 -5.78 -10.00 7.96
CA VAL A 28 -6.34 -8.69 8.30
C VAL A 28 -7.53 -8.91 9.22
N TRP A 29 -7.47 -8.28 10.39
CA TRP A 29 -8.58 -8.25 11.34
C TRP A 29 -9.04 -6.81 11.49
N ALA A 30 -10.26 -6.53 11.01
CA ALA A 30 -10.83 -5.20 11.01
C ALA A 30 -12.17 -5.18 11.75
N ASN A 31 -12.34 -4.21 12.62
CA ASN A 31 -13.60 -3.91 13.30
C ASN A 31 -13.96 -2.46 13.02
N GLN A 32 -15.19 -2.27 12.60
CA GLN A 32 -15.71 -0.95 12.29
C GLN A 32 -17.11 -0.80 12.88
N VAL A 33 -17.36 0.37 13.45
CA VAL A 33 -18.68 0.79 13.92
C VAL A 33 -19.06 2.04 13.16
N SER A 34 -20.23 2.01 12.52
CA SER A 34 -20.80 3.15 11.83
C SER A 34 -22.12 3.58 12.51
N TYR A 35 -22.31 4.88 12.57
CA TYR A 35 -23.52 5.47 13.11
C TYR A 35 -24.04 6.53 12.14
N LYS A 36 -25.31 6.39 11.76
CA LYS A 36 -26.01 7.33 10.87
C LYS A 36 -27.20 7.90 11.58
N ILE A 37 -27.32 9.21 11.55
CA ILE A 37 -28.45 9.92 12.15
C ILE A 37 -28.92 11.03 11.22
N SER A 38 -30.23 11.22 11.17
CA SER A 38 -30.88 12.35 10.51
C SER A 38 -31.63 13.16 11.56
N ILE A 39 -31.30 14.44 11.68
CA ILE A 39 -31.86 15.38 12.63
C ILE A 39 -32.69 16.39 11.86
N ALA A 40 -33.93 16.61 12.28
CA ALA A 40 -34.86 17.59 11.70
C ALA A 40 -35.03 17.47 10.16
N ARG A 41 -34.84 16.29 9.59
CA ARG A 41 -34.92 15.94 8.15
C ARG A 41 -33.85 16.58 7.25
N ASP A 42 -33.22 17.63 7.70
CA ASP A 42 -32.30 18.44 6.89
C ASP A 42 -30.81 18.16 7.19
N HIS A 43 -30.51 17.57 8.33
CA HIS A 43 -29.15 17.30 8.78
C HIS A 43 -28.90 15.81 8.78
N HIS A 44 -27.93 15.37 8.02
CA HIS A 44 -27.51 13.98 7.96
C HIS A 44 -26.06 13.85 8.41
N ILE A 45 -25.80 13.00 9.38
CA ILE A 45 -24.49 12.73 9.91
C ILE A 45 -24.20 11.24 9.74
N ASP A 46 -23.03 10.92 9.17
CA ASP A 46 -22.49 9.56 9.05
C ASP A 46 -21.12 9.56 9.72
N ALA A 47 -21.01 8.87 10.83
CA ALA A 47 -19.79 8.71 11.60
C ALA A 47 -19.32 7.26 11.54
N LEU A 48 -18.00 7.06 11.41
CA LEU A 48 -17.37 5.76 11.43
C LEU A 48 -16.13 5.81 12.30
N VAL A 49 -15.95 4.80 13.14
CA VAL A 49 -14.70 4.52 13.86
C VAL A 49 -14.27 3.09 13.56
N GLY A 50 -12.99 2.87 13.42
CA GLY A 50 -12.46 1.56 13.07
C GLY A 50 -11.11 1.30 13.70
N TYR A 51 -10.83 0.02 13.86
CA TYR A 51 -9.56 -0.54 14.30
C TYR A 51 -9.19 -1.71 13.40
N GLU A 52 -7.94 -1.74 12.94
CA GLU A 52 -7.45 -2.76 12.01
C GLU A 52 -6.06 -3.24 12.43
N ILE A 53 -5.84 -4.55 12.32
CA ILE A 53 -4.53 -5.19 12.42
C ILE A 53 -4.26 -5.89 11.09
N ASP A 54 -3.11 -5.61 10.50
CA ASP A 54 -2.56 -6.30 9.33
C ASP A 54 -1.29 -7.03 9.76
N ASP A 55 -1.28 -8.36 9.66
CA ASP A 55 -0.13 -9.22 9.96
C ASP A 55 0.25 -9.96 8.68
N GLN A 56 1.46 -9.72 8.17
CA GLN A 56 1.98 -10.31 6.96
C GLN A 56 3.22 -11.11 7.26
N TYR A 57 3.22 -12.36 6.82
CA TYR A 57 4.36 -13.26 6.88
C TYR A 57 4.73 -13.72 5.49
N ARG A 58 6.01 -13.66 5.19
CA ARG A 58 6.59 -14.14 3.92
C ARG A 58 7.71 -15.10 4.27
N ASP A 59 7.72 -16.21 3.60
CA ASP A 59 8.80 -17.19 3.63
C ASP A 59 9.30 -17.44 2.21
N TYR A 60 10.60 -17.52 2.07
CA TYR A 60 11.29 -17.78 0.83
C TYR A 60 12.35 -18.84 1.02
N LEU A 61 12.30 -19.86 0.21
CA LEU A 61 13.31 -20.91 0.13
C LEU A 61 13.74 -21.10 -1.32
N SER A 62 15.04 -21.19 -1.56
CA SER A 62 15.58 -21.48 -2.89
C SER A 62 16.68 -22.54 -2.80
N GLY A 63 16.80 -23.31 -3.86
CA GLY A 63 17.87 -24.25 -4.06
C GLY A 63 18.32 -24.26 -5.52
N TYR A 64 19.64 -24.44 -5.73
CA TYR A 64 20.23 -24.61 -7.03
C TYR A 64 21.19 -25.78 -7.01
N ALA A 65 21.05 -26.70 -7.97
CA ALA A 65 21.89 -27.86 -8.13
C ALA A 65 22.28 -28.04 -9.61
N THR A 66 23.45 -28.59 -9.83
CA THR A 66 24.02 -28.84 -11.15
C THR A 66 24.52 -30.29 -11.26
N ASN A 67 25.06 -30.65 -12.43
CA ASN A 67 25.63 -31.94 -12.75
C ASN A 67 24.60 -33.08 -12.65
N PHE A 68 23.70 -33.12 -13.63
CA PHE A 68 22.64 -34.11 -13.73
C PHE A 68 23.10 -35.30 -14.59
N ALA A 69 22.91 -36.52 -14.07
CA ALA A 69 23.26 -37.73 -14.79
C ALA A 69 22.39 -38.00 -16.02
N THR A 70 21.19 -37.41 -16.06
CA THR A 70 20.22 -37.57 -17.17
C THR A 70 19.47 -36.27 -17.39
N HIS A 71 19.10 -35.98 -18.66
CA HIS A 71 18.29 -34.83 -19.02
C HIS A 71 16.79 -34.97 -18.73
N ASP A 72 16.33 -36.20 -18.47
CA ASP A 72 14.90 -36.49 -18.32
C ASP A 72 14.39 -36.35 -16.88
N LYS A 73 15.30 -36.28 -15.89
CA LYS A 73 14.96 -36.26 -14.46
C LYS A 73 15.41 -34.96 -13.80
N ASN A 74 14.68 -33.92 -14.07
CA ASN A 74 14.96 -32.54 -13.65
C ASN A 74 14.42 -32.19 -12.26
N GLN A 75 14.55 -33.08 -11.27
CA GLN A 75 14.30 -32.74 -9.88
C GLN A 75 15.58 -32.28 -9.21
N ILE A 76 15.50 -31.26 -8.35
CA ILE A 76 16.67 -30.67 -7.68
C ILE A 76 17.50 -31.71 -6.91
N SER A 77 16.84 -32.75 -6.39
CA SER A 77 17.46 -33.86 -5.67
C SER A 77 18.32 -34.79 -6.57
N ASN A 78 18.20 -34.66 -7.91
CA ASN A 78 18.96 -35.49 -8.86
C ASN A 78 20.25 -34.81 -9.34
N GLY A 79 20.49 -33.56 -8.95
CA GLY A 79 21.75 -32.87 -9.17
C GLY A 79 22.83 -33.43 -8.23
N MET A 80 23.97 -33.78 -8.79
CA MET A 80 25.10 -34.33 -8.04
C MET A 80 25.83 -33.28 -7.20
N LYS A 81 25.72 -32.01 -7.59
CA LYS A 81 26.36 -30.87 -6.93
C LYS A 81 25.33 -29.86 -6.49
N THR A 82 25.23 -29.60 -5.19
CA THR A 82 24.47 -28.47 -4.64
C THR A 82 25.31 -27.23 -4.73
N GLU A 83 24.87 -26.26 -5.52
CA GLU A 83 25.58 -24.99 -5.72
C GLU A 83 25.21 -23.94 -4.69
N SER A 84 23.91 -23.86 -4.38
CA SER A 84 23.42 -22.93 -3.37
C SER A 84 22.11 -23.38 -2.76
N VAL A 85 21.96 -23.06 -1.49
CA VAL A 85 20.70 -23.10 -0.76
C VAL A 85 20.55 -21.75 -0.06
N GLY A 86 19.40 -21.14 -0.17
CA GLY A 86 19.12 -19.85 0.47
C GLY A 86 17.67 -19.75 0.87
N GLY A 87 17.43 -18.96 1.90
CA GLY A 87 16.07 -18.70 2.38
C GLY A 87 16.07 -17.59 3.41
N ASN A 88 14.93 -16.96 3.54
CA ASN A 88 14.67 -15.97 4.59
C ASN A 88 13.18 -15.89 4.87
N ASP A 89 12.85 -15.48 6.06
CA ASP A 89 11.49 -15.13 6.43
C ASP A 89 11.39 -13.67 6.83
N THR A 90 10.22 -13.10 6.65
CA THR A 90 9.95 -11.71 6.98
C THR A 90 8.54 -11.58 7.53
N ARG A 91 8.40 -10.93 8.67
CA ARG A 91 7.10 -10.63 9.27
C ARG A 91 6.95 -9.14 9.48
N THR A 92 5.84 -8.58 8.98
CA THR A 92 5.48 -7.19 9.20
C THR A 92 4.09 -7.09 9.80
N ARG A 93 3.92 -6.13 10.70
CA ARG A 93 2.65 -5.84 11.35
C ARG A 93 2.33 -4.36 11.26
N MET A 94 1.07 -4.09 11.03
CA MET A 94 0.53 -2.73 11.09
C MET A 94 -0.74 -2.73 11.93
N VAL A 95 -0.87 -1.69 12.75
CA VAL A 95 -2.06 -1.41 13.56
C VAL A 95 -2.57 -0.05 13.16
N SER A 96 -3.86 0.05 12.92
CA SER A 96 -4.49 1.27 12.42
C SER A 96 -5.74 1.61 13.23
N TYR A 97 -5.88 2.89 13.55
CA TYR A 97 -7.10 3.47 14.07
C TYR A 97 -7.60 4.49 13.06
N LEU A 98 -8.88 4.45 12.77
CA LEU A 98 -9.47 5.34 11.76
C LEU A 98 -10.79 5.91 12.26
N THR A 99 -11.03 7.16 11.90
CA THR A 99 -12.31 7.82 12.09
C THR A 99 -12.69 8.58 10.83
N ARG A 100 -13.99 8.63 10.55
CA ARG A 100 -14.55 9.42 9.46
C ARG A 100 -15.87 10.03 9.92
N LEU A 101 -16.06 11.29 9.57
CA LEU A 101 -17.28 12.02 9.79
C LEU A 101 -17.71 12.67 8.48
N ASN A 102 -18.92 12.41 8.04
CA ASN A 102 -19.56 13.10 6.95
C ASN A 102 -20.81 13.80 7.46
N TYR A 103 -20.99 15.02 7.04
CA TYR A 103 -22.15 15.84 7.35
C TYR A 103 -22.75 16.38 6.06
N ASP A 104 -24.03 16.28 5.94
CA ASP A 104 -24.85 16.80 4.87
C ASP A 104 -25.94 17.69 5.44
N TYR A 105 -26.11 18.86 4.83
CA TYR A 105 -27.20 19.77 5.14
C TYR A 105 -28.05 20.04 3.90
N LYS A 106 -29.32 19.64 3.98
CA LYS A 106 -30.35 19.81 2.93
C LYS A 106 -29.95 19.24 1.57
N ASN A 107 -29.03 18.27 1.51
CA ASN A 107 -28.45 17.79 0.25
C ASN A 107 -27.79 18.89 -0.60
N LYS A 108 -27.44 20.02 0.01
CA LYS A 108 -26.79 21.18 -0.62
C LYS A 108 -25.35 21.33 -0.21
N TYR A 109 -25.08 21.23 1.08
CA TYR A 109 -23.77 21.46 1.67
C TYR A 109 -23.25 20.18 2.27
N TYR A 110 -22.08 19.76 1.86
CA TYR A 110 -21.43 18.54 2.30
C TYR A 110 -20.10 18.89 2.95
N LEU A 111 -19.86 18.35 4.13
CA LEU A 111 -18.56 18.42 4.81
C LEU A 111 -18.13 17.00 5.17
N GLY A 112 -16.87 16.70 4.92
CA GLY A 112 -16.27 15.43 5.28
C GLY A 112 -14.95 15.63 5.98
N GLY A 113 -14.67 14.80 6.96
CA GLY A 113 -13.39 14.74 7.64
C GLY A 113 -13.00 13.30 7.91
N SER A 114 -11.73 12.98 7.77
CA SER A 114 -11.18 11.70 8.18
C SER A 114 -9.87 11.88 8.93
N PHE A 115 -9.62 10.99 9.87
CA PHE A 115 -8.37 10.88 10.57
C PHE A 115 -8.00 9.41 10.69
N ARG A 116 -6.74 9.09 10.39
CA ARG A 116 -6.16 7.75 10.52
C ARG A 116 -4.79 7.87 11.19
N THR A 117 -4.51 6.97 12.10
CA THR A 117 -3.16 6.80 12.64
C THR A 117 -2.75 5.35 12.46
N ASP A 118 -1.58 5.14 11.87
CA ASP A 118 -1.02 3.85 11.51
C ASP A 118 0.31 3.63 12.21
N GLY A 119 0.45 2.50 12.88
CA GLY A 119 1.71 2.07 13.50
C GLY A 119 2.27 0.87 12.78
N SER A 120 3.46 0.99 12.17
CA SER A 120 4.08 -0.07 11.38
C SER A 120 5.38 -0.59 12.01
N SER A 121 5.57 -1.91 11.95
CA SER A 121 6.81 -2.57 12.37
C SER A 121 8.01 -2.31 11.44
N ARG A 122 7.80 -1.65 10.29
CA ARG A 122 8.87 -1.25 9.35
C ARG A 122 9.70 -0.07 9.83
N PHE A 123 9.32 0.52 10.95
CA PHE A 123 10.01 1.65 11.56
C PHE A 123 10.52 1.30 12.96
N GLN A 124 11.52 2.04 13.41
CA GLN A 124 11.96 1.97 14.78
C GLN A 124 10.81 2.35 15.73
N ARG A 125 10.89 1.87 16.97
CA ARG A 125 9.81 1.97 17.96
C ARG A 125 9.25 3.39 18.13
N ASP A 126 10.10 4.38 18.13
CA ASP A 126 9.73 5.79 18.40
C ASP A 126 9.10 6.47 17.17
N ASN A 127 9.38 5.95 15.94
CA ASN A 127 8.93 6.51 14.68
C ASN A 127 7.84 5.67 13.99
N ARG A 128 7.26 4.69 14.69
CA ARG A 128 6.28 3.75 14.10
C ARG A 128 4.98 4.38 13.67
N TRP A 129 4.55 5.42 14.40
CA TRP A 129 3.22 5.98 14.23
C TRP A 129 3.23 7.17 13.28
N GLY A 130 2.42 7.06 12.22
CA GLY A 130 2.08 8.16 11.32
C GLY A 130 0.61 8.54 11.50
N SER A 131 0.33 9.84 11.45
CA SER A 131 -1.03 10.38 11.54
C SER A 131 -1.39 11.09 10.25
N PHE A 132 -2.52 10.71 9.67
CA PHE A 132 -3.00 11.17 8.38
C PHE A 132 -4.41 11.67 8.52
N TRP A 133 -4.75 12.71 7.79
CA TRP A 133 -6.06 13.32 7.89
C TRP A 133 -6.50 13.91 6.55
N SER A 134 -7.79 14.06 6.40
CA SER A 134 -8.34 14.80 5.27
C SER A 134 -9.57 15.58 5.68
N ILE A 135 -9.80 16.68 4.97
CA ILE A 135 -11.02 17.46 5.02
C ILE A 135 -11.54 17.65 3.60
N SER A 136 -12.84 17.62 3.44
CA SER A 136 -13.50 17.85 2.17
C SER A 136 -14.77 18.66 2.36
N GLY A 137 -15.08 19.45 1.33
CA GLY A 137 -16.33 20.19 1.25
C GLY A 137 -16.91 20.12 -0.14
N ALA A 138 -18.21 20.11 -0.25
CA ALA A 138 -18.90 20.25 -1.53
C ALA A 138 -20.16 21.10 -1.36
N TRP A 139 -20.44 21.88 -2.40
CA TRP A 139 -21.62 22.72 -2.47
C TRP A 139 -22.36 22.43 -3.77
N ARG A 140 -23.61 22.01 -3.62
CA ARG A 140 -24.52 21.73 -4.72
C ARG A 140 -25.29 22.99 -5.04
N ILE A 141 -24.71 23.83 -5.88
CA ILE A 141 -25.19 25.18 -6.19
C ILE A 141 -26.56 25.15 -6.84
N ILE A 142 -26.86 24.13 -7.65
CA ILE A 142 -28.14 23.98 -8.34
C ILE A 142 -29.36 23.94 -7.39
N GLU A 143 -29.15 23.52 -6.14
CA GLU A 143 -30.21 23.44 -5.13
C GLU A 143 -30.50 24.79 -4.46
N GLU A 144 -29.76 25.84 -4.82
CA GLU A 144 -30.02 27.18 -4.32
C GLU A 144 -31.21 27.83 -5.02
N GLU A 145 -31.94 28.71 -4.31
CA GLU A 145 -33.12 29.38 -4.84
C GLU A 145 -32.80 30.27 -6.02
N PHE A 146 -31.65 30.94 -6.02
CA PHE A 146 -31.21 31.81 -7.12
C PHE A 146 -30.91 31.04 -8.42
N MET A 147 -30.74 29.73 -8.36
CA MET A 147 -30.55 28.87 -9.53
C MET A 147 -31.87 28.37 -10.14
N SER A 148 -33.01 28.68 -9.55
CA SER A 148 -34.33 28.25 -10.06
C SER A 148 -34.57 28.59 -11.54
N PRO A 149 -34.19 29.77 -12.07
CA PRO A 149 -34.38 30.10 -13.50
C PRO A 149 -33.50 29.27 -14.46
N THR A 150 -32.46 28.63 -13.98
CA THR A 150 -31.50 27.89 -14.82
C THR A 150 -31.80 26.39 -14.87
N LYS A 151 -32.71 25.88 -14.04
CA LYS A 151 -33.00 24.43 -13.90
C LYS A 151 -33.54 23.77 -15.17
N ASP A 152 -34.06 24.56 -16.13
CA ASP A 152 -34.55 24.04 -17.40
C ASP A 152 -33.42 23.48 -18.29
N TRP A 153 -32.21 24.03 -18.18
CA TRP A 153 -31.07 23.63 -18.99
C TRP A 153 -29.88 23.13 -18.15
N LEU A 154 -29.66 23.68 -16.93
CA LEU A 154 -28.62 23.27 -16.01
C LEU A 154 -29.26 22.39 -14.91
N THR A 155 -29.06 21.08 -14.99
CA THR A 155 -29.74 20.11 -14.13
C THR A 155 -28.92 19.68 -12.92
N ASP A 156 -27.62 19.87 -12.95
CA ASP A 156 -26.73 19.77 -11.78
C ASP A 156 -25.57 20.75 -11.90
N LEU A 157 -25.18 21.32 -10.77
CA LEU A 157 -23.97 22.14 -10.62
C LEU A 157 -23.45 21.99 -9.20
N LYS A 158 -22.26 21.41 -9.08
CA LYS A 158 -21.63 21.13 -7.80
C LYS A 158 -20.14 21.46 -7.84
N ILE A 159 -19.68 22.21 -6.86
CA ILE A 159 -18.27 22.47 -6.61
C ILE A 159 -17.84 21.58 -5.43
N ARG A 160 -16.65 21.04 -5.52
CA ARG A 160 -16.04 20.24 -4.44
C ARG A 160 -14.56 20.58 -4.29
N ALA A 161 -14.10 20.52 -3.05
CA ALA A 161 -12.70 20.68 -2.70
C ALA A 161 -12.34 19.67 -1.61
N SER A 162 -11.14 19.13 -1.67
CA SER A 162 -10.59 18.32 -0.59
C SER A 162 -9.10 18.57 -0.44
N TYR A 163 -8.65 18.52 0.80
CA TYR A 163 -7.25 18.58 1.16
C TYR A 163 -6.94 17.50 2.19
N GLY A 164 -5.81 16.82 2.02
CA GLY A 164 -5.46 15.77 2.95
C GLY A 164 -4.00 15.34 2.85
N VAL A 165 -3.59 14.60 3.86
CA VAL A 165 -2.25 14.05 4.02
C VAL A 165 -2.35 12.55 4.07
N ASN A 166 -1.56 11.85 3.24
CA ASN A 166 -1.43 10.41 3.22
C ASN A 166 0.00 10.01 3.54
N GLY A 167 0.17 8.85 4.16
CA GLY A 167 1.47 8.25 4.42
C GLY A 167 1.81 7.16 3.43
N THR A 168 3.09 7.03 3.11
CA THR A 168 3.66 5.92 2.35
C THR A 168 4.64 5.16 3.22
N LEU A 169 4.53 3.82 3.21
CA LEU A 169 5.49 2.94 3.85
C LEU A 169 6.78 2.83 3.01
N PRO A 170 7.95 2.70 3.64
CA PRO A 170 9.17 2.38 2.92
C PRO A 170 9.04 1.02 2.23
N SER A 171 9.68 0.87 1.08
CA SER A 171 9.73 -0.40 0.34
C SER A 171 10.44 -1.48 1.15
N ASP A 172 11.49 -1.10 1.86
CA ASP A 172 12.31 -2.01 2.66
C ASP A 172 11.65 -2.35 3.99
N TYR A 173 11.67 -3.64 4.33
CA TYR A 173 11.10 -4.14 5.58
C TYR A 173 11.95 -3.81 6.81
N PHE A 174 13.25 -3.66 6.62
CA PHE A 174 14.25 -3.48 7.67
C PHE A 174 15.11 -2.24 7.45
N GLY A 175 14.59 -1.24 6.71
CA GLY A 175 15.32 -0.03 6.32
C GLY A 175 15.90 0.77 7.49
N TYR A 176 15.34 0.63 8.69
CA TYR A 176 15.86 1.28 9.91
C TYR A 176 16.96 0.49 10.62
N MET A 177 17.14 -0.81 10.29
CA MET A 177 18.13 -1.66 10.96
C MET A 177 19.51 -1.56 10.33
N GLY A 178 20.55 -1.67 11.13
CA GLY A 178 21.89 -2.00 10.65
C GLY A 178 21.94 -3.50 10.33
N LEU A 179 22.24 -3.84 9.08
CA LEU A 179 22.32 -5.23 8.63
C LEU A 179 23.77 -5.61 8.32
N SER A 180 24.09 -6.89 8.53
CA SER A 180 25.37 -7.46 8.21
C SER A 180 25.20 -8.68 7.32
N SER A 181 26.13 -8.90 6.41
CA SER A 181 26.19 -10.04 5.50
C SER A 181 27.34 -10.97 5.91
N LEU A 182 27.09 -12.27 5.83
CA LEU A 182 28.04 -13.33 6.14
C LEU A 182 28.73 -13.93 4.88
N THR A 183 28.78 -13.19 3.78
CA THR A 183 29.09 -13.74 2.45
C THR A 183 30.56 -13.70 2.06
N ASN A 184 31.40 -12.91 2.72
CA ASN A 184 32.78 -12.72 2.29
C ASN A 184 33.74 -13.29 3.32
N GLY A 185 34.47 -14.30 2.91
CA GLY A 185 35.54 -14.89 3.69
C GLY A 185 36.88 -14.19 3.44
N TYR A 186 37.69 -14.09 4.47
CA TYR A 186 39.11 -13.77 4.36
C TYR A 186 39.89 -15.03 4.65
N LEU A 187 40.78 -15.44 3.73
CA LEU A 187 41.55 -16.69 3.82
C LEU A 187 40.68 -17.90 4.13
N GLU A 188 39.56 -18.06 3.39
CA GLU A 188 38.59 -19.15 3.55
C GLU A 188 37.84 -19.16 4.91
N GLN A 189 37.99 -18.14 5.74
CA GLN A 189 37.26 -17.99 6.97
C GLN A 189 36.01 -17.14 6.74
N PRO A 190 34.83 -17.49 7.35
CA PRO A 190 33.64 -16.68 7.23
C PRO A 190 33.85 -15.27 7.79
N GLY A 191 33.54 -14.25 7.00
CA GLY A 191 33.62 -12.85 7.40
C GLY A 191 32.24 -12.21 7.55
N ILE A 192 32.15 -11.20 8.41
CA ILE A 192 30.95 -10.37 8.59
C ILE A 192 31.24 -8.99 8.03
N ILE A 193 30.41 -8.54 7.08
CA ILE A 193 30.49 -7.20 6.52
C ILE A 193 29.18 -6.49 6.77
N GLN A 194 29.25 -5.23 7.18
CA GLN A 194 28.06 -4.39 7.28
C GLN A 194 27.51 -4.13 5.87
N SER A 195 26.29 -4.58 5.62
CA SER A 195 25.58 -4.43 4.33
C SER A 195 24.64 -3.25 4.30
N GLN A 196 24.17 -2.77 5.46
CA GLN A 196 23.30 -1.62 5.60
C GLN A 196 23.61 -0.84 6.87
N LEU A 197 23.70 0.48 6.74
CA LEU A 197 23.82 1.37 7.89
C LEU A 197 22.47 1.48 8.61
N ARG A 198 22.54 1.60 9.92
CA ARG A 198 21.35 1.85 10.75
C ARG A 198 20.83 3.27 10.50
N ASN A 199 19.51 3.41 10.37
CA ASN A 199 18.82 4.69 10.24
C ASN A 199 17.63 4.72 11.22
N ASP A 200 17.87 5.20 12.43
CA ASP A 200 16.85 5.29 13.47
C ASP A 200 15.79 6.38 13.19
N ASP A 201 16.13 7.36 12.34
CA ASP A 201 15.28 8.48 11.99
C ASP A 201 14.33 8.19 10.82
N LEU A 202 14.38 6.95 10.29
CA LEU A 202 13.46 6.55 9.25
C LEU A 202 12.00 6.68 9.72
N GLN A 203 11.22 7.48 9.02
CA GLN A 203 9.83 7.76 9.33
C GLN A 203 8.93 7.69 8.09
N TRP A 204 7.63 7.88 8.30
CA TRP A 204 6.66 7.90 7.23
C TRP A 204 6.95 9.02 6.23
N GLU A 205 6.94 8.68 4.95
CA GLU A 205 6.88 9.67 3.89
C GLU A 205 5.47 10.25 3.82
N THR A 206 5.34 11.57 3.81
CA THR A 206 4.05 12.26 3.78
C THR A 206 3.77 12.87 2.41
N ASN A 207 2.53 12.69 1.95
CA ASN A 207 2.06 13.20 0.68
C ASN A 207 0.86 14.10 0.92
N TYR A 208 0.96 15.34 0.48
CA TYR A 208 -0.11 16.33 0.55
C TYR A 208 -0.87 16.38 -0.76
N ASN A 209 -2.18 16.25 -0.68
CA ASN A 209 -3.05 16.19 -1.85
C ASN A 209 -4.14 17.27 -1.76
N LEU A 210 -4.20 18.14 -2.76
CA LEU A 210 -5.30 19.10 -2.96
C LEU A 210 -6.08 18.71 -4.20
N ASN A 211 -7.38 18.53 -4.06
CA ASN A 211 -8.27 18.27 -5.18
C ASN A 211 -9.36 19.33 -5.25
N LEU A 212 -9.58 19.87 -6.44
CA LEU A 212 -10.67 20.77 -6.76
C LEU A 212 -11.50 20.14 -7.88
N GLY A 213 -12.80 20.14 -7.78
CA GLY A 213 -13.68 19.54 -8.77
C GLY A 213 -14.92 20.40 -9.03
N LEU A 214 -15.35 20.37 -10.28
CA LEU A 214 -16.60 20.97 -10.76
C LEU A 214 -17.38 19.88 -11.50
N ASP A 215 -18.57 19.58 -11.02
CA ASP A 215 -19.50 18.65 -11.65
C ASP A 215 -20.68 19.46 -12.19
N PHE A 216 -21.06 19.26 -13.45
CA PHE A 216 -22.25 19.88 -14.02
C PHE A 216 -22.99 18.95 -14.98
N ALA A 217 -24.29 19.14 -15.07
CA ALA A 217 -25.14 18.40 -15.99
C ALA A 217 -26.08 19.35 -16.73
N LEU A 218 -26.20 19.12 -18.06
CA LEU A 218 -27.03 19.91 -18.94
C LEU A 218 -28.15 19.06 -19.55
N TRP A 219 -29.38 19.58 -19.52
CA TRP A 219 -30.58 18.97 -20.14
C TRP A 219 -30.83 17.51 -19.76
N ASN A 220 -30.35 17.04 -18.61
CA ASN A 220 -30.34 15.62 -18.24
C ASN A 220 -29.72 14.66 -19.29
N ARG A 221 -28.89 15.16 -20.19
CA ARG A 221 -28.31 14.40 -21.29
C ARG A 221 -26.79 14.43 -21.30
N ILE A 222 -26.20 15.54 -20.87
CA ILE A 222 -24.76 15.76 -20.88
C ILE A 222 -24.31 15.92 -19.44
N ASN A 223 -23.49 15.00 -18.96
CA ASN A 223 -22.82 15.08 -17.65
C ASN A 223 -21.33 15.30 -17.89
N ALA A 224 -20.75 16.30 -17.26
CA ALA A 224 -19.33 16.58 -17.33
C ALA A 224 -18.76 16.77 -15.92
N VAL A 225 -17.58 16.27 -15.73
CA VAL A 225 -16.80 16.38 -14.50
C VAL A 225 -15.42 16.89 -14.86
N SER A 226 -15.02 17.97 -14.24
CA SER A 226 -13.65 18.50 -14.34
C SER A 226 -13.02 18.47 -12.96
N TYR A 227 -11.78 18.02 -12.87
CA TYR A 227 -11.04 18.04 -11.62
C TYR A 227 -9.56 18.36 -11.85
N THR A 228 -8.96 19.00 -10.85
CA THR A 228 -7.52 19.24 -10.78
C THR A 228 -6.99 18.56 -9.53
N HIS A 229 -5.87 17.87 -9.68
CA HIS A 229 -5.17 17.19 -8.60
C HIS A 229 -3.76 17.75 -8.47
N LEU A 230 -3.41 18.25 -7.29
CA LEU A 230 -2.07 18.70 -6.95
C LEU A 230 -1.54 17.82 -5.82
N ARG A 231 -0.31 17.33 -5.99
CA ARG A 231 0.36 16.47 -5.00
C ARG A 231 1.76 17.01 -4.73
N ALA A 232 2.10 17.14 -3.45
CA ALA A 232 3.44 17.41 -2.97
C ALA A 232 3.91 16.26 -2.09
N HIS A 233 5.23 15.99 -2.09
CA HIS A 233 5.90 14.97 -1.28
C HIS A 233 6.87 15.68 -0.33
N GLU A 234 6.93 15.21 0.90
CA GLU A 234 7.94 15.52 1.90
C GLU A 234 8.51 14.24 2.50
#